data_68a68f96e69b5cf1c18ca2ad80198562
#
_entry.id   68a68f96e69b5cf1c18ca2ad80198562
#
_cell.length_a   1.000
_cell.length_b   1.000
_cell.length_c   1.000
_cell.angle_alpha   90.00
_cell.angle_beta   90.00
_cell.angle_gamma   90.00
#
_symmetry.space_group_name_H-M   'P 1'
#
loop_
_entity.id
_entity.type
_entity.pdbx_description
1 polymer ?
#
loop_
_entity_poly.entity_id
_entity_poly.type
_entity_poly.pdbx_seq_one_letter_code
_entity_poly.pdbx_strand_id
1 'polypeptide(L)'
;MSDRLYREVLLERLSNPVNQGVLDQPDLEARLGNPLCGDEVLLQLAVKNGVIEQAVYSGNGCAISQVSASFLTEKIQGQKLSFVENIKKQDLLGVLGIQPGPARLKCATLAFEVLRQALNK
;
A
#
# COMPACT_ATOMS: atom_id res chain seq x y z
N MET A 1 -7.42 16.39 -9.83
CA MET A 1 -7.60 16.81 -8.42
C MET A 1 -6.68 17.97 -8.12
N SER A 2 -7.15 18.99 -7.41
CA SER A 2 -6.31 20.12 -7.04
C SER A 2 -5.32 19.72 -5.95
N ASP A 3 -4.20 20.44 -5.85
CA ASP A 3 -3.20 20.20 -4.81
C ASP A 3 -3.80 20.31 -3.41
N ARG A 4 -4.79 21.17 -3.25
CA ARG A 4 -5.47 21.36 -1.97
C ARG A 4 -6.24 20.12 -1.56
N LEU A 5 -7.04 19.55 -2.48
CA LEU A 5 -7.79 18.32 -2.20
C LEU A 5 -6.85 17.15 -1.93
N TYR A 6 -5.76 17.07 -2.68
CA TYR A 6 -4.76 16.05 -2.47
C TYR A 6 -4.17 16.14 -1.07
N ARG A 7 -3.82 17.34 -0.64
CA ARG A 7 -3.26 17.56 0.69
C ARG A 7 -4.25 17.17 1.79
N GLU A 8 -5.53 17.52 1.61
CA GLU A 8 -6.56 17.15 2.58
C GLU A 8 -6.73 15.65 2.70
N VAL A 9 -6.71 14.92 1.58
CA VAL A 9 -6.81 13.46 1.57
C VAL A 9 -5.61 12.85 2.30
N LEU A 10 -4.40 13.34 2.04
CA LEU A 10 -3.21 12.85 2.72
C LEU A 10 -3.29 13.06 4.23
N LEU A 11 -3.67 14.26 4.65
CA LEU A 11 -3.73 14.60 6.08
C LEU A 11 -4.78 13.75 6.80
N GLU A 12 -5.93 13.55 6.17
CA GLU A 12 -6.98 12.72 6.74
C GLU A 12 -6.50 11.28 6.93
N ARG A 13 -5.87 10.71 5.90
CA ARG A 13 -5.40 9.33 5.95
C ARG A 13 -4.27 9.15 6.96
N LEU A 14 -3.40 10.13 7.11
CA LEU A 14 -2.35 10.10 8.11
C LEU A 14 -2.90 10.19 9.53
N SER A 15 -3.98 10.95 9.72
CA SER A 15 -4.65 11.06 11.01
C SER A 15 -5.40 9.79 11.38
N ASN A 16 -5.92 9.07 10.38
CA ASN A 16 -6.67 7.84 10.55
C ASN A 16 -6.10 6.76 9.65
N PRO A 17 -4.96 6.16 10.03
CA PRO A 17 -4.26 5.19 9.18
C PRO A 17 -5.02 3.86 9.10
N VAL A 18 -5.87 3.74 8.10
CA VAL A 18 -6.67 2.53 7.88
C VAL A 18 -5.75 1.35 7.59
N ASN A 19 -5.97 0.23 8.30
CA ASN A 19 -5.24 -1.02 8.15
C ASN A 19 -3.77 -0.95 8.56
N GLN A 20 -3.37 0.04 9.34
CA GLN A 20 -2.04 0.06 9.93
C GLN A 20 -1.99 -0.93 11.09
N GLY A 21 -1.00 -1.82 11.07
CA GLY A 21 -0.87 -2.79 12.15
C GLY A 21 0.03 -3.96 11.77
N VAL A 22 -0.01 -5.00 12.60
CA VAL A 22 0.81 -6.20 12.43
C VAL A 22 -0.07 -7.42 12.66
N LEU A 23 0.10 -8.44 11.81
CA LEU A 23 -0.56 -9.73 11.97
C LEU A 23 0.40 -10.70 12.66
N ASP A 24 -0.11 -11.53 13.58
CA ASP A 24 0.70 -12.52 14.29
C ASP A 24 1.14 -13.67 13.39
N GLN A 25 0.25 -14.12 12.51
CA GLN A 25 0.54 -15.27 11.65
C GLN A 25 0.07 -14.98 10.22
N PRO A 26 0.80 -14.12 9.50
CA PRO A 26 0.42 -13.82 8.12
C PRO A 26 0.66 -15.01 7.21
N ASP A 27 -0.22 -15.20 6.24
CA ASP A 27 -0.04 -16.22 5.20
C ASP A 27 0.95 -15.76 4.15
N LEU A 28 0.93 -14.47 3.84
CA LEU A 28 1.86 -13.84 2.90
C LEU A 28 2.40 -12.58 3.54
N GLU A 29 3.68 -12.31 3.32
CA GLU A 29 4.26 -11.03 3.75
C GLU A 29 5.47 -10.67 2.91
N ALA A 30 5.74 -9.38 2.84
CA ALA A 30 6.96 -8.88 2.23
C ALA A 30 7.31 -7.54 2.83
N ARG A 31 8.60 -7.23 2.82
CA ARG A 31 9.12 -5.96 3.30
C ARG A 31 10.07 -5.41 2.26
N LEU A 32 9.86 -4.17 1.87
CA LEU A 32 10.76 -3.47 0.97
C LEU A 32 11.04 -2.08 1.51
N GLY A 33 12.22 -1.58 1.21
CA GLY A 33 12.62 -0.24 1.55
C GLY A 33 13.09 0.52 0.33
N ASN A 34 13.01 1.85 0.41
CA ASN A 34 13.58 2.74 -0.59
C ASN A 34 14.79 3.40 0.06
N PRO A 35 16.02 2.99 -0.30
CA PRO A 35 17.22 3.52 0.35
C PRO A 35 17.44 5.01 0.09
N LEU A 36 16.82 5.57 -0.94
CA LEU A 36 17.00 7.00 -1.27
C LEU A 36 16.27 7.90 -0.28
N CYS A 37 15.13 7.46 0.27
CA CYS A 37 14.34 8.28 1.20
C CYS A 37 14.12 7.61 2.54
N GLY A 38 14.71 6.44 2.77
CA GLY A 38 14.57 5.75 4.05
C GLY A 38 13.20 5.15 4.32
N ASP A 39 12.33 5.10 3.31
CA ASP A 39 11.01 4.50 3.45
C ASP A 39 11.13 2.99 3.57
N GLU A 40 10.27 2.41 4.40
CA GLU A 40 10.18 0.95 4.53
C GLU A 40 8.72 0.59 4.76
N VAL A 41 8.24 -0.40 4.00
CA VAL A 41 6.87 -0.90 4.13
C VAL A 41 6.91 -2.41 4.32
N LEU A 42 6.24 -2.87 5.36
CA LEU A 42 5.95 -4.28 5.60
C LEU A 42 4.47 -4.49 5.29
N LEU A 43 4.17 -5.38 4.36
CA LEU A 43 2.80 -5.76 4.03
C LEU A 43 2.57 -7.18 4.50
N GLN A 44 1.47 -7.40 5.22
CA GLN A 44 1.10 -8.72 5.71
C GLN A 44 -0.34 -9.04 5.34
N LEU A 45 -0.57 -10.25 4.84
CA LEU A 45 -1.87 -10.66 4.34
C LEU A 45 -2.30 -11.97 5.03
N ALA A 46 -3.54 -12.01 5.47
CA ALA A 46 -4.19 -13.26 5.89
C ALA A 46 -5.08 -13.71 4.73
N VAL A 47 -4.89 -14.94 4.27
CA VAL A 47 -5.61 -15.48 3.11
C VAL A 47 -6.42 -16.70 3.54
N LYS A 48 -7.68 -16.75 3.11
CA LYS A 48 -8.57 -17.87 3.41
C LYS A 48 -9.40 -18.17 2.17
N ASN A 49 -9.32 -19.43 1.70
CA ASN A 49 -10.08 -19.87 0.53
C ASN A 49 -9.83 -19.02 -0.72
N GLY A 50 -8.60 -18.57 -0.92
CA GLY A 50 -8.23 -17.77 -2.07
C GLY A 50 -8.64 -16.31 -1.99
N VAL A 51 -9.14 -15.86 -0.83
CA VAL A 51 -9.57 -14.48 -0.60
C VAL A 51 -8.67 -13.85 0.45
N ILE A 52 -8.29 -12.60 0.24
CA ILE A 52 -7.53 -11.84 1.24
C ILE A 52 -8.51 -11.42 2.33
N GLU A 53 -8.48 -12.14 3.45
CA GLU A 53 -9.36 -11.86 4.57
C GLU A 53 -8.96 -10.60 5.30
N GLN A 54 -7.66 -10.37 5.42
CA GLN A 54 -7.13 -9.20 6.11
C GLN A 54 -5.83 -8.76 5.47
N ALA A 55 -5.67 -7.45 5.29
CA ALA A 55 -4.45 -6.86 4.77
C ALA A 55 -4.05 -5.71 5.69
N VAL A 56 -2.81 -5.75 6.18
CA VAL A 56 -2.29 -4.69 7.04
C VAL A 56 -0.90 -4.28 6.57
N TYR A 57 -0.52 -3.07 6.93
CA TYR A 57 0.81 -2.56 6.64
C TYR A 57 1.42 -1.93 7.88
N SER A 58 2.73 -1.89 7.90
CA SER A 58 3.48 -1.18 8.94
C SER A 58 4.82 -0.74 8.34
N GLY A 59 5.58 0.01 9.10
CA GLY A 59 6.89 0.48 8.67
C GLY A 59 7.07 1.97 8.92
N ASN A 60 8.17 2.49 8.40
CA ASN A 60 8.53 3.90 8.51
C ASN A 60 8.64 4.49 7.12
N GLY A 61 8.33 5.77 6.98
CA GLY A 61 8.50 6.39 5.69
C GLY A 61 7.77 7.71 5.57
N CYS A 62 7.83 8.29 4.39
CA CYS A 62 7.17 9.54 4.12
C CYS A 62 5.65 9.36 4.06
N ALA A 63 4.94 10.48 4.12
CA ALA A 63 3.48 10.47 4.08
C ALA A 63 2.93 9.72 2.87
N ILE A 64 3.56 9.89 1.71
CA ILE A 64 3.07 9.29 0.46
C ILE A 64 3.17 7.77 0.49
N SER A 65 4.28 7.20 0.97
CA SER A 65 4.42 5.75 1.02
C SER A 65 3.44 5.13 2.01
N GLN A 66 3.20 5.77 3.15
CA GLN A 66 2.25 5.27 4.13
C GLN A 66 0.81 5.37 3.64
N VAL A 67 0.43 6.49 3.04
CA VAL A 67 -0.91 6.67 2.49
C VAL A 67 -1.15 5.69 1.35
N SER A 68 -0.17 5.47 0.49
CA SER A 68 -0.28 4.49 -0.59
C SER A 68 -0.51 3.08 -0.06
N ALA A 69 0.22 2.69 0.98
CA ALA A 69 0.04 1.38 1.61
C ALA A 69 -1.35 1.25 2.24
N SER A 70 -1.84 2.30 2.89
CA SER A 70 -3.17 2.30 3.48
C SER A 70 -4.25 2.11 2.40
N PHE A 71 -4.19 2.87 1.31
CA PHE A 71 -5.14 2.73 0.21
C PHE A 71 -5.03 1.36 -0.45
N LEU A 72 -3.82 0.84 -0.64
CA LEU A 72 -3.64 -0.47 -1.24
C LEU A 72 -4.28 -1.57 -0.40
N THR A 73 -4.02 -1.58 0.92
CA THR A 73 -4.59 -2.59 1.81
C THR A 73 -6.12 -2.52 1.81
N GLU A 74 -6.67 -1.31 1.80
CA GLU A 74 -8.12 -1.12 1.73
C GLU A 74 -8.69 -1.66 0.42
N LYS A 75 -7.98 -1.46 -0.69
CA LYS A 75 -8.41 -1.92 -2.01
C LYS A 75 -8.41 -3.45 -2.12
N ILE A 76 -7.41 -4.11 -1.55
CA ILE A 76 -7.24 -5.56 -1.73
C ILE A 76 -7.94 -6.40 -0.67
N GLN A 77 -8.25 -5.83 0.49
CA GLN A 77 -8.92 -6.58 1.56
C GLN A 77 -10.31 -7.02 1.12
N GLY A 78 -10.60 -8.30 1.29
CA GLY A 78 -11.87 -8.88 0.86
C GLY A 78 -11.88 -9.33 -0.60
N GLN A 79 -10.79 -9.15 -1.34
CA GLN A 79 -10.73 -9.51 -2.75
C GLN A 79 -10.06 -10.86 -2.95
N LYS A 80 -10.38 -11.50 -4.07
CA LYS A 80 -9.75 -12.77 -4.44
C LYS A 80 -8.30 -12.52 -4.86
N LEU A 81 -7.42 -13.49 -4.56
CA LEU A 81 -6.02 -13.41 -4.97
C LEU A 81 -5.89 -13.21 -6.48
N SER A 82 -6.75 -13.87 -7.28
CA SER A 82 -6.70 -13.72 -8.73
C SER A 82 -6.96 -12.27 -9.18
N PHE A 83 -7.83 -11.56 -8.47
CA PHE A 83 -8.08 -10.15 -8.75
C PHE A 83 -6.85 -9.30 -8.39
N VAL A 84 -6.28 -9.57 -7.21
CA VAL A 84 -5.16 -8.80 -6.69
C VAL A 84 -3.90 -8.99 -7.54
N GLU A 85 -3.69 -10.18 -8.08
CA GLU A 85 -2.56 -10.46 -8.96
C GLU A 85 -2.59 -9.64 -10.25
N ASN A 86 -3.75 -9.15 -10.65
CA ASN A 86 -3.94 -8.38 -11.87
C ASN A 86 -4.00 -6.86 -11.64
N ILE A 87 -3.85 -6.40 -10.41
CA ILE A 87 -3.80 -4.97 -10.11
C ILE A 87 -2.51 -4.39 -10.69
N LYS A 88 -2.62 -3.21 -11.31
CA LYS A 88 -1.50 -2.50 -11.91
C LYS A 88 -1.15 -1.25 -11.13
N LYS A 89 0.06 -0.74 -11.34
CA LYS A 89 0.51 0.51 -10.69
C LYS A 89 -0.46 1.66 -10.94
N GLN A 90 -0.98 1.75 -12.16
CA GLN A 90 -1.91 2.81 -12.53
C GLN A 90 -3.18 2.77 -11.69
N ASP A 91 -3.62 1.57 -11.29
CA ASP A 91 -4.82 1.43 -10.46
C ASP A 91 -4.60 2.09 -9.10
N LEU A 92 -3.42 1.89 -8.49
CA LEU A 92 -3.10 2.51 -7.21
C LEU A 92 -2.93 4.02 -7.35
N LEU A 93 -2.21 4.47 -8.38
CA LEU A 93 -2.02 5.89 -8.61
C LEU A 93 -3.34 6.60 -8.87
N GLY A 94 -4.27 5.92 -9.55
CA GLY A 94 -5.61 6.45 -9.77
C GLY A 94 -6.40 6.65 -8.48
N VAL A 95 -6.25 5.72 -7.53
CA VAL A 95 -6.90 5.85 -6.22
C VAL A 95 -6.35 7.04 -5.45
N LEU A 96 -5.03 7.26 -5.54
CA LEU A 96 -4.41 8.41 -4.89
C LEU A 96 -4.82 9.74 -5.53
N GLY A 97 -5.21 9.69 -6.81
CA GLY A 97 -5.67 10.89 -7.51
C GLY A 97 -4.58 11.89 -7.83
N ILE A 98 -3.32 11.44 -7.91
CA ILE A 98 -2.18 12.32 -8.14
C ILE A 98 -1.23 11.74 -9.17
N GLN A 99 -0.41 12.63 -9.72
CA GLN A 99 0.73 12.24 -10.54
C GLN A 99 1.97 12.79 -9.85
N PRO A 100 2.59 12.01 -8.96
CA PRO A 100 3.76 12.48 -8.24
C PRO A 100 4.93 12.69 -9.19
N GLY A 101 5.82 13.61 -8.84
CA GLY A 101 7.06 13.81 -9.57
C GLY A 101 7.94 12.58 -9.48
N PRO A 102 9.03 12.51 -10.30
CA PRO A 102 9.87 11.30 -10.36
C PRO A 102 10.39 10.79 -9.03
N ALA A 103 10.76 11.71 -8.13
CA ALA A 103 11.29 11.32 -6.82
C ALA A 103 10.21 10.69 -5.93
N ARG A 104 8.99 11.23 -5.99
CA ARG A 104 7.88 10.74 -5.16
C ARG A 104 7.16 9.57 -5.77
N LEU A 105 7.34 9.33 -7.07
CA LEU A 105 6.73 8.20 -7.74
C LEU A 105 7.18 6.89 -7.11
N LYS A 106 8.45 6.78 -6.74
CA LYS A 106 8.96 5.58 -6.06
C LYS A 106 8.31 5.40 -4.70
N CYS A 107 8.08 6.48 -3.96
CA CYS A 107 7.39 6.41 -2.68
C CYS A 107 5.94 5.96 -2.88
N ALA A 108 5.27 6.52 -3.89
CA ALA A 108 3.87 6.20 -4.16
C ALA A 108 3.68 4.75 -4.63
N THR A 109 4.67 4.16 -5.32
CA THR A 109 4.58 2.81 -5.85
C THR A 109 5.23 1.75 -4.97
N LEU A 110 5.89 2.15 -3.89
CA LEU A 110 6.56 1.21 -2.99
C LEU A 110 5.60 0.13 -2.47
N ALA A 111 4.41 0.53 -2.04
CA ALA A 111 3.41 -0.40 -1.55
C ALA A 111 3.01 -1.42 -2.62
N PHE A 112 2.89 -0.99 -3.87
CA PHE A 112 2.59 -1.89 -4.98
C PHE A 112 3.72 -2.90 -5.19
N GLU A 113 4.97 -2.46 -5.13
CA GLU A 113 6.11 -3.36 -5.28
C GLU A 113 6.17 -4.38 -4.13
N VAL A 114 5.84 -3.96 -2.91
CA VAL A 114 5.77 -4.86 -1.76
C VAL A 114 4.69 -5.91 -1.98
N LEU A 115 3.53 -5.52 -2.50
CA LEU A 115 2.45 -6.46 -2.81
C LEU A 115 2.92 -7.50 -3.82
N ARG A 116 3.59 -7.07 -4.89
CA ARG A 116 4.11 -8.00 -5.90
C ARG A 116 5.09 -8.98 -5.29
N GLN A 117 5.95 -8.51 -4.41
CA GLN A 117 6.92 -9.35 -3.71
C GLN A 117 6.21 -10.38 -2.83
N ALA A 118 5.18 -9.97 -2.10
CA ALA A 118 4.43 -10.86 -1.23
C ALA A 118 3.72 -11.97 -2.02
N LEU A 119 3.15 -11.61 -3.18
CA LEU A 119 2.41 -12.56 -4.01
C LEU A 119 3.32 -13.56 -4.73
N ASN A 120 4.60 -13.23 -4.93
CA ASN A 120 5.55 -14.10 -5.61
C ASN A 120 6.17 -15.15 -4.68
N LYS A 121 5.82 -15.13 -3.42
CA LYS A 121 6.22 -16.16 -2.47
C LYS A 121 5.17 -17.25 -2.42
#